data_11d275e74aad67ea528372f3572b276e
#
_entry.id   11d275e74aad67ea528372f3572b276e
#
_cell.length_a   1.000
_cell.length_b   1.000
_cell.length_c   1.000
_cell.angle_alpha   90.00
_cell.angle_beta   90.00
_cell.angle_gamma   90.00
#
_symmetry.space_group_name_H-M   'P 1'
#
loop_
_entity.id
_entity.type
_entity.pdbx_description
1 polymer ?
#
loop_
_entity_poly.entity_id
_entity_poly.type
_entity_poly.pdbx_seq_one_letter_code
_entity_poly.pdbx_strand_id
1 'polypeptide(L)'
;LQPVLVEGARRAGGQLAWSLVRRLAFGDRSVDPALVDLVDDMIDSTSVRVLTDFLETLGTHDRLLALAELRRCELLVLGGDADRLTPFSHSETMAEQLPEATLVRVAGAGHLVMLEQADTVTEHLVALIRRCAPEGDTGVDGSDTTKDEDGQACQQQA
;
A
#
# COMPACT_ATOMS: atom_id res chain seq x y z
N LEU A 1 -27.45 -25.78 -20.45
CA LEU A 1 -27.27 -25.13 -19.16
C LEU A 1 -27.90 -23.74 -19.24
N GLN A 2 -28.89 -23.47 -18.37
CA GLN A 2 -29.64 -22.22 -18.42
C GLN A 2 -28.71 -21.03 -18.03
N PRO A 3 -28.61 -19.96 -18.83
CA PRO A 3 -27.76 -18.81 -18.56
C PRO A 3 -27.97 -18.19 -17.18
N VAL A 4 -29.20 -18.24 -16.67
CA VAL A 4 -29.59 -17.71 -15.35
C VAL A 4 -28.92 -18.46 -14.19
N LEU A 5 -28.73 -19.78 -14.31
CA LEU A 5 -28.06 -20.58 -13.26
C LEU A 5 -26.55 -20.29 -13.21
N VAL A 6 -25.92 -20.09 -14.36
CA VAL A 6 -24.50 -19.75 -14.45
C VAL A 6 -24.25 -18.34 -13.88
N GLU A 7 -25.11 -17.39 -14.22
CA GLU A 7 -25.01 -16.01 -13.70
C GLU A 7 -25.29 -15.97 -12.18
N GLY A 8 -26.26 -16.76 -11.69
CA GLY A 8 -26.51 -16.86 -10.25
C GLY A 8 -25.34 -17.48 -9.48
N ALA A 9 -24.70 -18.50 -10.03
CA ALA A 9 -23.51 -19.13 -9.43
C ALA A 9 -22.29 -18.18 -9.44
N ARG A 10 -22.12 -17.39 -10.50
CA ARG A 10 -21.07 -16.38 -10.61
C ARG A 10 -21.27 -15.27 -9.58
N ARG A 11 -22.50 -14.76 -9.42
CA ARG A 11 -22.82 -13.73 -8.40
C ARG A 11 -22.63 -14.25 -6.98
N ALA A 12 -23.04 -15.46 -6.69
CA ALA A 12 -22.84 -16.08 -5.37
C ALA A 12 -21.34 -16.29 -5.08
N GLY A 13 -20.57 -16.70 -6.09
CA GLY A 13 -19.11 -16.82 -6.00
C GLY A 13 -18.44 -15.48 -5.72
N GLY A 14 -18.82 -14.41 -6.44
CA GLY A 14 -18.31 -13.06 -6.24
C GLY A 14 -18.61 -12.51 -4.84
N GLN A 15 -19.83 -12.72 -4.32
CA GLN A 15 -20.15 -12.28 -2.95
C GLN A 15 -19.35 -13.01 -1.87
N LEU A 16 -19.03 -14.28 -2.08
CA LEU A 16 -18.19 -15.04 -1.17
C LEU A 16 -16.73 -14.54 -1.23
N ALA A 17 -16.20 -14.31 -2.44
CA ALA A 17 -14.88 -13.77 -2.65
C ALA A 17 -14.74 -12.37 -2.00
N TRP A 18 -15.69 -11.47 -2.28
CA TRP A 18 -15.75 -10.15 -1.68
C TRP A 18 -15.76 -10.18 -0.14
N SER A 19 -16.59 -11.06 0.44
CA SER A 19 -16.68 -11.22 1.89
C SER A 19 -15.38 -11.76 2.49
N LEU A 20 -14.68 -12.63 1.76
CA LEU A 20 -13.39 -13.20 2.16
C LEU A 20 -12.29 -12.13 2.11
N VAL A 21 -12.20 -11.38 1.01
CA VAL A 21 -11.27 -10.25 0.85
C VAL A 21 -11.46 -9.26 2.00
N ARG A 22 -12.70 -8.80 2.22
CA ARG A 22 -13.02 -7.88 3.31
C ARG A 22 -12.59 -8.42 4.67
N ARG A 23 -12.81 -9.70 4.93
CA ARG A 23 -12.51 -10.30 6.23
C ARG A 23 -11.02 -10.50 6.48
N LEU A 24 -10.25 -10.87 5.44
CA LEU A 24 -8.84 -11.25 5.57
C LEU A 24 -7.91 -10.07 5.36
N ALA A 25 -8.21 -9.22 4.36
CA ALA A 25 -7.32 -8.15 3.97
C ALA A 25 -7.49 -6.87 4.80
N PHE A 26 -8.69 -6.65 5.39
CA PHE A 26 -8.98 -5.46 6.17
C PHE A 26 -9.13 -5.77 7.66
N GLY A 27 -8.65 -4.88 8.50
CA GLY A 27 -8.74 -4.98 9.97
C GLY A 27 -10.12 -4.60 10.47
N ASP A 28 -10.66 -3.48 9.99
CA ASP A 28 -11.97 -2.97 10.35
C ASP A 28 -13.07 -3.50 9.42
N ARG A 29 -14.20 -3.87 10.00
CA ARG A 29 -15.41 -4.24 9.25
C ARG A 29 -16.19 -3.05 8.72
N SER A 30 -15.89 -1.85 9.20
CA SER A 30 -16.48 -0.58 8.74
C SER A 30 -15.72 0.06 7.58
N VAL A 31 -14.73 -0.66 7.01
CA VAL A 31 -13.98 -0.21 5.82
C VAL A 31 -14.95 0.19 4.69
N ASP A 32 -14.61 1.27 4.00
CA ASP A 32 -15.38 1.75 2.84
C ASP A 32 -15.53 0.60 1.81
N PRO A 33 -16.76 0.22 1.45
CA PRO A 33 -17.00 -0.80 0.43
C PRO A 33 -16.25 -0.55 -0.87
N ALA A 34 -16.04 0.71 -1.26
CA ALA A 34 -15.30 1.05 -2.48
C ALA A 34 -13.84 0.59 -2.44
N LEU A 35 -13.20 0.54 -1.26
CA LEU A 35 -11.85 -0.02 -1.11
C LEU A 35 -11.86 -1.54 -1.27
N VAL A 36 -12.90 -2.20 -0.75
CA VAL A 36 -13.05 -3.66 -0.92
C VAL A 36 -13.29 -4.00 -2.39
N ASP A 37 -14.16 -3.25 -3.07
CA ASP A 37 -14.45 -3.42 -4.50
C ASP A 37 -13.18 -3.23 -5.33
N LEU A 38 -12.37 -2.20 -5.02
CA LEU A 38 -11.09 -1.96 -5.70
C LEU A 38 -10.15 -3.18 -5.59
N VAL A 39 -10.03 -3.76 -4.41
CA VAL A 39 -9.15 -4.92 -4.18
C VAL A 39 -9.70 -6.18 -4.85
N ASP A 40 -11.01 -6.38 -4.79
CA ASP A 40 -11.70 -7.50 -5.46
C ASP A 40 -11.50 -7.44 -6.99
N ASP A 41 -11.68 -6.26 -7.59
CA ASP A 41 -11.41 -6.02 -9.01
C ASP A 41 -9.94 -6.29 -9.39
N MET A 42 -8.99 -5.91 -8.54
CA MET A 42 -7.57 -6.21 -8.75
C MET A 42 -7.29 -7.72 -8.74
N ILE A 43 -7.91 -8.46 -7.83
CA ILE A 43 -7.79 -9.92 -7.74
C ILE A 43 -8.45 -10.56 -8.97
N ASP A 44 -9.66 -10.14 -9.33
CA ASP A 44 -10.41 -10.68 -10.47
C ASP A 44 -9.71 -10.42 -11.82
N SER A 45 -8.98 -9.31 -11.93
CA SER A 45 -8.18 -8.99 -13.12
C SER A 45 -6.91 -9.84 -13.24
N THR A 46 -6.52 -10.54 -12.17
CA THR A 46 -5.31 -11.37 -12.14
C THR A 46 -5.64 -12.81 -12.55
N SER A 47 -4.88 -13.37 -13.49
CA SER A 47 -5.15 -14.76 -13.91
C SER A 47 -4.92 -15.76 -12.76
N VAL A 48 -5.77 -16.79 -12.68
CA VAL A 48 -5.66 -17.86 -11.68
C VAL A 48 -4.29 -18.51 -11.69
N ARG A 49 -3.68 -18.66 -12.87
CA ARG A 49 -2.33 -19.20 -12.99
C ARG A 49 -1.29 -18.35 -12.27
N VAL A 50 -1.33 -17.03 -12.46
CA VAL A 50 -0.42 -16.10 -11.77
C VAL A 50 -0.62 -16.19 -10.25
N LEU A 51 -1.86 -16.22 -9.78
CA LEU A 51 -2.16 -16.35 -8.36
C LEU A 51 -1.62 -17.67 -7.78
N THR A 52 -1.80 -18.80 -8.47
CA THR A 52 -1.33 -20.12 -7.99
C THR A 52 0.19 -20.20 -7.98
N ASP A 53 0.86 -19.76 -9.04
CA ASP A 53 2.32 -19.76 -9.14
C ASP A 53 2.94 -18.85 -8.05
N PHE A 54 2.30 -17.71 -7.77
CA PHE A 54 2.74 -16.78 -6.72
C PHE A 54 2.54 -17.35 -5.30
N LEU A 55 1.40 -18.00 -5.03
CA LEU A 55 1.13 -18.63 -3.74
C LEU A 55 2.11 -19.77 -3.43
N GLU A 56 2.49 -20.55 -4.43
CA GLU A 56 3.52 -21.58 -4.27
C GLU A 56 4.87 -20.96 -3.87
N THR A 57 5.23 -19.85 -4.53
CA THR A 57 6.46 -19.10 -4.21
C THR A 57 6.41 -18.54 -2.78
N LEU A 58 5.28 -17.96 -2.36
CA LEU A 58 5.10 -17.44 -1.00
C LEU A 58 5.23 -18.53 0.06
N GLY A 59 4.68 -19.73 -0.19
CA GLY A 59 4.71 -20.84 0.75
C GLY A 59 6.13 -21.36 1.07
N THR A 60 7.09 -21.10 0.19
CA THR A 60 8.50 -21.49 0.33
C THR A 60 9.43 -20.31 0.62
N HIS A 61 8.87 -19.09 0.65
CA HIS A 61 9.65 -17.87 0.83
C HIS A 61 10.09 -17.70 2.28
N ASP A 62 11.36 -17.88 2.54
CA ASP A 62 12.03 -17.53 3.79
C ASP A 62 13.34 -16.79 3.47
N ARG A 63 13.40 -15.53 3.87
CA ARG A 63 14.57 -14.65 3.68
C ARG A 63 14.94 -13.92 4.97
N LEU A 64 14.51 -14.42 6.13
CA LEU A 64 14.74 -13.77 7.41
C LEU A 64 16.24 -13.49 7.64
N LEU A 65 17.11 -14.44 7.35
CA LEU A 65 18.55 -14.28 7.52
C LEU A 65 19.15 -13.22 6.58
N ALA A 66 18.56 -13.04 5.39
CA ALA A 66 19.02 -12.04 4.42
C ALA A 66 18.74 -10.60 4.85
N LEU A 67 17.86 -10.37 5.83
CA LEU A 67 17.58 -9.04 6.38
C LEU A 67 18.83 -8.36 6.96
N ALA A 68 19.81 -9.13 7.43
CA ALA A 68 21.06 -8.58 7.94
C ALA A 68 21.80 -7.68 6.94
N GLU A 69 21.65 -7.93 5.63
CA GLU A 69 22.25 -7.11 4.58
C GLU A 69 21.64 -5.69 4.50
N LEU A 70 20.44 -5.50 5.04
CA LEU A 70 19.73 -4.22 5.05
C LEU A 70 20.14 -3.31 6.20
N ARG A 71 20.93 -3.79 7.19
CA ARG A 71 21.30 -3.04 8.40
C ARG A 71 22.04 -1.72 8.13
N ARG A 72 22.59 -1.53 6.95
CA ARG A 72 23.24 -0.29 6.52
C ARG A 72 22.30 0.74 5.89
N CYS A 73 21.00 0.44 5.85
CA CYS A 73 19.97 1.30 5.30
C CYS A 73 19.10 1.90 6.42
N GLU A 74 18.49 3.05 6.16
CA GLU A 74 17.37 3.51 6.95
C GLU A 74 16.17 2.59 6.71
N LEU A 75 15.55 2.10 7.77
CA LEU A 75 14.53 1.06 7.67
C LEU A 75 13.25 1.42 8.42
N LEU A 76 12.14 1.12 7.78
CA LEU A 76 10.80 1.17 8.38
C LEU A 76 10.12 -0.19 8.19
N VAL A 77 9.69 -0.79 9.29
CA VAL A 77 8.82 -1.96 9.33
C VAL A 77 7.47 -1.49 9.86
N LEU A 78 6.44 -1.56 9.05
CA LEU A 78 5.11 -1.07 9.41
C LEU A 78 4.06 -2.14 9.09
N GLY A 79 3.13 -2.37 10.03
CA GLY A 79 2.06 -3.34 9.85
C GLY A 79 0.86 -3.05 10.73
N GLY A 80 -0.31 -3.58 10.32
CA GLY A 80 -1.54 -3.51 11.09
C GLY A 80 -1.60 -4.57 12.19
N ASP A 81 -2.12 -4.23 13.35
CA ASP A 81 -2.26 -5.18 14.47
C ASP A 81 -3.46 -6.13 14.31
N ALA A 82 -4.37 -5.82 13.39
CA ALA A 82 -5.50 -6.66 13.01
C ALA A 82 -5.26 -7.45 11.71
N ASP A 83 -4.02 -7.51 11.20
CA ASP A 83 -3.67 -8.29 10.01
C ASP A 83 -3.86 -9.79 10.27
N ARG A 84 -4.72 -10.41 9.45
CA ARG A 84 -5.06 -11.84 9.53
C ARG A 84 -4.34 -12.69 8.49
N LEU A 85 -3.70 -12.07 7.50
CA LEU A 85 -2.92 -12.76 6.48
C LEU A 85 -1.45 -12.90 6.93
N THR A 86 -0.86 -11.81 7.38
CA THR A 86 0.50 -11.77 7.91
C THR A 86 0.48 -11.09 9.28
N PRO A 87 0.22 -11.85 10.35
CA PRO A 87 0.11 -11.29 11.71
C PRO A 87 1.29 -10.41 12.09
N PHE A 88 1.03 -9.36 12.88
CA PHE A 88 2.04 -8.36 13.26
C PHE A 88 3.29 -8.96 13.92
N SER A 89 3.19 -10.16 14.50
CA SER A 89 4.35 -10.90 15.02
C SER A 89 5.44 -11.16 13.96
N HIS A 90 5.10 -11.21 12.67
CA HIS A 90 6.10 -11.29 11.59
C HIS A 90 6.90 -9.99 11.49
N SER A 91 6.25 -8.85 11.65
CA SER A 91 6.92 -7.54 11.71
C SER A 91 7.84 -7.42 12.93
N GLU A 92 7.40 -7.94 14.09
CA GLU A 92 8.23 -8.03 15.31
C GLU A 92 9.47 -8.88 15.07
N THR A 93 9.29 -10.07 14.48
CA THR A 93 10.42 -10.97 14.14
C THR A 93 11.41 -10.31 13.16
N MET A 94 10.90 -9.55 12.16
CA MET A 94 11.78 -8.79 11.27
C MET A 94 12.56 -7.70 12.03
N ALA A 95 11.89 -6.97 12.92
CA ALA A 95 12.52 -5.91 13.72
C ALA A 95 13.59 -6.46 14.69
N GLU A 96 13.40 -7.67 15.22
CA GLU A 96 14.43 -8.36 16.03
C GLU A 96 15.74 -8.59 15.24
N GLN A 97 15.64 -8.83 13.94
CA GLN A 97 16.81 -8.96 13.05
C GLN A 97 17.39 -7.61 12.61
N LEU A 98 16.62 -6.53 12.77
CA LEU A 98 16.91 -5.18 12.30
C LEU A 98 16.75 -4.18 13.45
N PRO A 99 17.64 -4.19 14.48
CA PRO A 99 17.47 -3.39 15.67
C PRO A 99 17.44 -1.87 15.42
N GLU A 100 18.00 -1.42 14.28
CA GLU A 100 18.00 -0.02 13.87
C GLU A 100 16.72 0.39 13.10
N ALA A 101 15.86 -0.58 12.75
CA ALA A 101 14.62 -0.30 12.03
C ALA A 101 13.59 0.40 12.93
N THR A 102 12.89 1.37 12.36
CA THR A 102 11.68 1.91 12.99
C THR A 102 10.56 0.89 12.85
N LEU A 103 10.08 0.32 13.96
CA LEU A 103 8.91 -0.58 13.97
C LEU A 103 7.65 0.22 14.30
N VAL A 104 6.64 0.17 13.42
CA VAL A 104 5.36 0.85 13.61
C VAL A 104 4.21 -0.15 13.59
N ARG A 105 3.45 -0.19 14.68
CA ARG A 105 2.21 -0.95 14.81
C ARG A 105 1.03 -0.01 14.61
N VAL A 106 0.23 -0.24 13.55
CA VAL A 106 -0.95 0.57 13.24
C VAL A 106 -2.18 -0.10 13.83
N ALA A 107 -2.79 0.57 14.82
CA ALA A 107 -3.92 0.03 15.56
C ALA A 107 -5.18 -0.11 14.68
N GLY A 108 -5.83 -1.26 14.74
CA GLY A 108 -7.07 -1.57 14.03
C GLY A 108 -6.93 -1.82 12.54
N ALA A 109 -5.75 -1.60 11.95
CA ALA A 109 -5.51 -1.85 10.53
C ALA A 109 -5.22 -3.32 10.24
N GLY A 110 -5.62 -3.80 9.07
CA GLY A 110 -5.34 -5.15 8.57
C GLY A 110 -4.14 -5.20 7.64
N HIS A 111 -4.21 -6.14 6.69
CA HIS A 111 -3.15 -6.39 5.72
C HIS A 111 -2.92 -5.23 4.76
N LEU A 112 -3.99 -4.53 4.40
CA LEU A 112 -3.95 -3.39 3.48
C LEU A 112 -3.86 -2.07 4.26
N VAL A 113 -2.97 -2.01 5.23
CA VAL A 113 -2.76 -0.86 6.11
C VAL A 113 -2.60 0.46 5.33
N MET A 114 -1.98 0.43 4.15
CA MET A 114 -1.80 1.60 3.28
C MET A 114 -3.11 2.16 2.71
N LEU A 115 -4.15 1.33 2.61
CA LEU A 115 -5.49 1.77 2.19
C LEU A 115 -6.35 2.16 3.39
N GLU A 116 -6.19 1.47 4.52
CA GLU A 116 -7.00 1.72 5.73
C GLU A 116 -6.53 2.95 6.50
N GLN A 117 -5.22 3.21 6.53
CA GLN A 117 -4.56 4.26 7.32
C GLN A 117 -3.54 5.02 6.47
N ALA A 118 -3.97 5.51 5.30
CA ALA A 118 -3.12 6.13 4.30
C ALA A 118 -2.29 7.31 4.85
N ASP A 119 -2.90 8.15 5.68
CA ASP A 119 -2.24 9.31 6.28
C ASP A 119 -1.11 8.88 7.22
N THR A 120 -1.38 7.91 8.11
CA THR A 120 -0.37 7.35 9.02
C THR A 120 0.80 6.72 8.27
N VAL A 121 0.51 5.93 7.23
CA VAL A 121 1.55 5.31 6.39
C VAL A 121 2.38 6.38 5.70
N THR A 122 1.73 7.38 5.11
CA THR A 122 2.40 8.49 4.41
C THR A 122 3.30 9.29 5.35
N GLU A 123 2.85 9.60 6.55
CA GLU A 123 3.65 10.31 7.57
C GLU A 123 4.95 9.57 7.86
N HIS A 124 4.88 8.27 8.13
CA HIS A 124 6.05 7.45 8.42
C HIS A 124 6.99 7.30 7.21
N LEU A 125 6.44 7.19 5.98
CA LEU A 125 7.23 7.15 4.76
C LEU A 125 7.96 8.48 4.52
N VAL A 126 7.28 9.62 4.71
CA VAL A 126 7.90 10.94 4.59
C VAL A 126 9.01 11.11 5.63
N ALA A 127 8.79 10.64 6.86
CA ALA A 127 9.81 10.68 7.90
C ALA A 127 11.04 9.82 7.53
N LEU A 128 10.83 8.64 6.94
CA LEU A 128 11.91 7.80 6.42
C LEU A 128 12.70 8.51 5.31
N ILE A 129 12.00 9.06 4.32
CA ILE A 129 12.61 9.77 3.18
C ILE A 129 13.47 10.93 3.69
N ARG A 130 12.98 11.71 4.67
CA ARG A 130 13.74 12.83 5.26
C ARG A 130 15.02 12.38 5.94
N ARG A 131 15.05 11.19 6.57
CA ARG A 131 16.29 10.63 7.14
C ARG A 131 17.29 10.18 6.07
N CYS A 132 16.78 9.78 4.89
CA CYS A 132 17.61 9.38 3.76
C CYS A 132 18.09 10.57 2.91
N ALA A 133 17.46 11.74 3.01
CA ALA A 133 17.87 12.92 2.25
C ALA A 133 19.22 13.44 2.73
N PRO A 134 20.16 13.80 1.85
CA PRO A 134 21.41 14.42 2.25
C PRO A 134 21.14 15.76 2.95
N GLU A 135 21.87 16.05 4.03
CA GLU A 135 21.80 17.34 4.72
C GLU A 135 22.15 18.46 3.72
N GLY A 136 21.15 19.21 3.26
CA GLY A 136 21.35 20.36 2.37
C GLY A 136 20.31 20.57 1.27
N ASP A 137 19.42 19.61 0.99
CA ASP A 137 18.39 19.78 -0.05
C ASP A 137 16.99 20.11 0.56
N THR A 138 16.92 21.25 1.27
CA THR A 138 15.63 21.86 1.66
C THR A 138 15.15 22.87 0.60
N GLY A 139 15.53 22.72 -0.65
CA GLY A 139 15.22 23.62 -1.74
C GLY A 139 13.87 23.37 -2.39
N VAL A 140 12.77 23.53 -1.65
CA VAL A 140 11.51 23.93 -2.28
C VAL A 140 11.26 25.38 -1.90
N ASP A 141 12.02 26.27 -2.53
CA ASP A 141 11.72 27.70 -2.55
C ASP A 141 10.50 27.91 -3.44
N GLY A 142 9.34 28.02 -2.82
CA GLY A 142 8.09 28.36 -3.45
C GLY A 142 7.94 29.86 -3.68
N SER A 143 8.83 30.47 -4.46
CA SER A 143 8.69 31.85 -4.89
C SER A 143 8.98 31.98 -6.39
N ASP A 144 8.04 31.55 -7.22
CA ASP A 144 7.89 32.08 -8.56
C ASP A 144 6.59 32.87 -8.68
N THR A 145 6.63 34.08 -8.13
CA THR A 145 5.71 35.17 -8.47
C THR A 145 6.32 35.96 -9.62
N THR A 146 6.24 35.45 -10.83
CA THR A 146 6.44 36.28 -12.00
C THR A 146 5.22 37.19 -12.16
N LYS A 147 5.35 38.41 -11.67
CA LYS A 147 4.57 39.54 -12.13
C LYS A 147 5.10 39.92 -13.50
N ASP A 148 4.35 39.62 -14.52
CA ASP A 148 4.48 40.30 -15.82
C ASP A 148 3.59 41.54 -15.82
N GLU A 149 4.15 42.67 -15.35
CA GLU A 149 3.77 43.99 -15.81
C GLU A 149 4.66 44.28 -17.04
N ASP A 150 4.07 44.30 -18.23
CA ASP A 150 4.23 45.40 -19.16
C ASP A 150 3.38 45.15 -20.41
N GLY A 151 2.31 45.96 -20.49
CA GLY A 151 1.54 46.09 -21.69
C GLY A 151 2.31 46.89 -22.72
N GLN A 152 2.40 46.36 -23.92
CA GLN A 152 2.59 47.24 -25.10
C GLN A 152 1.84 46.69 -26.31
N ALA A 153 0.84 47.43 -26.65
CA ALA A 153 0.11 47.32 -27.90
C ALA A 153 1.05 47.57 -29.11
N CYS A 154 1.01 46.70 -30.08
CA CYS A 154 1.47 47.05 -31.43
C CYS A 154 0.33 46.90 -32.41
N GLN A 155 -0.16 48.04 -32.84
CA GLN A 155 -1.10 48.22 -33.95
C GLN A 155 -0.32 48.23 -35.27
N GLN A 156 -0.97 47.60 -36.32
CA GLN A 156 -0.94 47.97 -37.74
C GLN A 156 0.38 47.76 -38.50
N GLN A 157 0.40 47.25 -39.67
CA GLN A 157 -0.31 47.54 -40.91
C GLN A 157 0.19 46.62 -42.05
N ALA A 158 -0.73 46.42 -43.00
CA ALA A 158 -0.67 46.07 -44.41
C ALA A 158 -0.90 44.61 -44.78
#